data_76a0c9650a733fc34008e3d1140d075e
#
_entry.id   76a0c9650a733fc34008e3d1140d075e
#
_cell.length_a   1.000
_cell.length_b   1.000
_cell.length_c   1.000
_cell.angle_alpha   90.00
_cell.angle_beta   90.00
_cell.angle_gamma   90.00
#
_symmetry.space_group_name_H-M   'P 1'
#
loop_
_entity.id
_entity.type
_entity.pdbx_description
1 polymer ?
#
loop_
_entity_poly.entity_id
_entity_poly.type
_entity_poly.pdbx_seq_one_letter_code
_entity_poly.pdbx_strand_id
1 'polypeptide(L)'
;MQKNYLIAAFEQTAAERFPAQGPELLAAMHRRIEALREDNAGASQELWAHLESQIMPGIAIYEVLQTVVSKEEALQLIHGYVNAHARKYHTLFRRLLKLPGLYHAMPGIFAKGVAEKFGPAAGFRYLTHEATKDVIRFDMLQCPYHDACRKYVCPELCRCFCDSDDITYDGLHPKLLWHRTKTLGRGNDCCDFGLMVQK
;
A
#
# COMPACT_ATOMS: atom_id res chain seq x y z
N MET A 1 9.09 18.22 -6.46
CA MET A 1 8.88 16.99 -5.64
C MET A 1 7.39 16.72 -5.58
N GLN A 2 6.94 15.55 -5.99
CA GLN A 2 5.50 15.23 -5.95
C GLN A 2 5.07 15.06 -4.49
N LYS A 3 4.01 15.75 -4.08
CA LYS A 3 3.48 15.70 -2.72
C LYS A 3 2.99 14.28 -2.40
N ASN A 4 3.28 13.77 -1.21
CA ASN A 4 2.80 12.46 -0.76
C ASN A 4 1.28 12.43 -0.78
N TYR A 5 0.68 11.41 -1.39
CA TYR A 5 -0.76 11.34 -1.62
C TYR A 5 -1.59 11.20 -0.34
N LEU A 6 -1.05 10.52 0.69
CA LEU A 6 -1.70 10.38 2.00
C LEU A 6 -1.73 11.73 2.72
N ILE A 7 -0.61 12.42 2.73
CA ILE A 7 -0.49 13.75 3.33
C ILE A 7 -1.44 14.72 2.62
N ALA A 8 -1.46 14.72 1.28
CA ALA A 8 -2.35 15.59 0.52
C ALA A 8 -3.84 15.31 0.79
N ALA A 9 -4.22 14.03 0.91
CA ALA A 9 -5.60 13.65 1.23
C ALA A 9 -5.98 14.05 2.66
N PHE A 10 -5.05 13.89 3.61
CA PHE A 10 -5.28 14.29 5.00
C PHE A 10 -5.39 15.82 5.14
N GLU A 11 -4.55 16.59 4.45
CA GLU A 11 -4.66 18.06 4.43
C GLU A 11 -6.03 18.51 3.94
N GLN A 12 -6.53 17.90 2.85
CA GLN A 12 -7.86 18.19 2.35
C GLN A 12 -8.94 17.86 3.41
N THR A 13 -8.86 16.67 4.02
CA THR A 13 -9.80 16.27 5.07
C THR A 13 -9.74 17.23 6.28
N ALA A 14 -8.54 17.62 6.71
CA ALA A 14 -8.35 18.54 7.82
C ALA A 14 -9.00 19.92 7.53
N ALA A 15 -8.83 20.42 6.31
CA ALA A 15 -9.42 21.69 5.91
C ALA A 15 -10.96 21.63 5.82
N GLU A 16 -11.51 20.54 5.27
CA GLU A 16 -12.94 20.41 5.01
C GLU A 16 -13.75 20.00 6.26
N ARG A 17 -13.21 19.07 7.08
CA ARG A 17 -13.96 18.47 8.19
C ARG A 17 -13.58 19.03 9.57
N PHE A 18 -12.35 19.56 9.71
CA PHE A 18 -11.82 20.03 10.98
C PHE A 18 -11.20 21.44 10.87
N PRO A 19 -11.92 22.44 10.28
CA PRO A 19 -11.32 23.73 9.94
C PRO A 19 -10.70 24.47 11.15
N ALA A 20 -11.25 24.31 12.33
CA ALA A 20 -10.71 24.94 13.56
C ALA A 20 -9.46 24.22 14.09
N GLN A 21 -9.38 22.91 13.95
CA GLN A 21 -8.29 22.04 14.49
C GLN A 21 -7.26 21.67 13.41
N GLY A 22 -7.59 21.88 12.12
CA GLY A 22 -6.77 21.46 10.99
C GLY A 22 -5.31 21.83 11.09
N PRO A 23 -4.95 23.10 11.37
CA PRO A 23 -3.53 23.48 11.50
C PRO A 23 -2.79 22.69 12.59
N GLU A 24 -3.43 22.41 13.74
CA GLU A 24 -2.83 21.63 14.81
C GLU A 24 -2.69 20.15 14.45
N LEU A 25 -3.70 19.57 13.81
CA LEU A 25 -3.66 18.18 13.31
C LEU A 25 -2.53 17.99 12.30
N LEU A 26 -2.33 18.93 11.38
CA LEU A 26 -1.24 18.89 10.41
C LEU A 26 0.13 19.01 11.10
N ALA A 27 0.26 19.92 12.07
CA ALA A 27 1.48 20.06 12.84
C ALA A 27 1.78 18.79 13.66
N ALA A 28 0.77 18.17 14.26
CA ALA A 28 0.91 16.90 14.98
C ALA A 28 1.35 15.75 14.06
N MET A 29 0.74 15.63 12.89
CA MET A 29 1.15 14.66 11.87
C MET A 29 2.63 14.82 11.48
N HIS A 30 3.06 16.05 11.19
CA HIS A 30 4.46 16.29 10.81
C HIS A 30 5.42 15.95 11.94
N ARG A 31 5.13 16.38 13.19
CA ARG A 31 5.95 15.98 14.35
C ARG A 31 6.03 14.46 14.50
N ARG A 32 4.92 13.77 14.29
CA ARG A 32 4.91 12.30 14.37
C ARG A 32 5.72 11.64 13.26
N ILE A 33 5.64 12.15 12.05
CA ILE A 33 6.48 11.66 10.92
C ILE A 33 7.97 11.83 11.26
N GLU A 34 8.40 12.97 11.81
CA GLU A 34 9.80 13.16 12.21
C GLU A 34 10.22 12.16 13.28
N ALA A 35 9.42 11.94 14.31
CA ALA A 35 9.72 10.92 15.33
C ALA A 35 9.81 9.50 14.73
N LEU A 36 8.96 9.17 13.77
CA LEU A 36 9.03 7.90 13.05
C LEU A 36 10.29 7.79 12.18
N ARG A 37 10.77 8.90 11.62
CA ARG A 37 12.03 8.97 10.87
C ARG A 37 13.22 8.67 11.79
N GLU A 38 13.28 9.31 12.93
CA GLU A 38 14.33 9.07 13.93
C GLU A 38 14.36 7.60 14.36
N ASP A 39 13.19 7.03 14.62
CA ASP A 39 12.99 5.63 15.05
C ASP A 39 13.43 4.59 13.99
N ASN A 40 13.50 5.01 12.73
CA ASN A 40 13.85 4.17 11.59
C ASN A 40 15.14 4.64 10.88
N ALA A 41 15.96 5.50 11.51
CA ALA A 41 17.17 6.09 10.89
C ALA A 41 18.18 5.06 10.36
N GLY A 42 18.16 3.81 10.92
CA GLY A 42 19.01 2.71 10.46
C GLY A 42 18.46 1.88 9.29
N ALA A 43 17.29 2.25 8.73
CA ALA A 43 16.68 1.51 7.63
C ALA A 43 17.53 1.60 6.35
N SER A 44 17.52 0.52 5.53
CA SER A 44 18.10 0.54 4.20
C SER A 44 17.43 1.56 3.29
N GLN A 45 18.09 1.96 2.21
CA GLN A 45 17.53 2.89 1.24
C GLN A 45 16.23 2.34 0.61
N GLU A 46 16.19 1.04 0.36
CA GLU A 46 15.03 0.34 -0.22
C GLU A 46 13.85 0.32 0.75
N LEU A 47 14.07 0.01 2.02
CA LEU A 47 13.05 0.08 3.05
C LEU A 47 12.58 1.51 3.28
N TRP A 48 13.51 2.47 3.25
CA TRP A 48 13.20 3.89 3.42
C TRP A 48 12.20 4.40 2.39
N ALA A 49 12.29 3.93 1.14
CA ALA A 49 11.32 4.28 0.11
C ALA A 49 9.86 3.87 0.48
N HIS A 50 9.66 2.73 1.11
CA HIS A 50 8.36 2.28 1.61
C HIS A 50 7.93 3.06 2.85
N LEU A 51 8.86 3.30 3.78
CA LEU A 51 8.61 4.08 4.99
C LEU A 51 8.10 5.48 4.65
N GLU A 52 8.80 6.21 3.80
CA GLU A 52 8.48 7.58 3.39
C GLU A 52 7.20 7.67 2.54
N SER A 53 6.99 6.71 1.64
CA SER A 53 5.89 6.81 0.69
C SER A 53 4.53 6.49 1.30
N GLN A 54 4.46 5.59 2.28
CA GLN A 54 3.18 5.10 2.80
C GLN A 54 3.19 4.79 4.30
N ILE A 55 4.20 4.07 4.83
CA ILE A 55 4.14 3.50 6.16
C ILE A 55 4.09 4.61 7.22
N MET A 56 5.09 5.49 7.25
CA MET A 56 5.16 6.57 8.25
C MET A 56 4.01 7.58 8.11
N PRO A 57 3.68 8.07 6.91
CA PRO A 57 2.52 8.94 6.75
C PRO A 57 1.20 8.27 7.18
N GLY A 58 1.00 7.00 6.84
CA GLY A 58 -0.20 6.27 7.22
C GLY A 58 -0.35 6.11 8.73
N ILE A 59 0.73 5.72 9.43
CA ILE A 59 0.74 5.60 10.90
C ILE A 59 0.51 6.95 11.55
N ALA A 60 1.23 8.00 11.15
CA ALA A 60 1.12 9.33 11.73
C ALA A 60 -0.30 9.91 11.57
N ILE A 61 -0.88 9.79 10.36
CA ILE A 61 -2.23 10.25 10.09
C ILE A 61 -3.26 9.46 10.91
N TYR A 62 -3.08 8.13 11.01
CA TYR A 62 -3.96 7.27 11.78
C TYR A 62 -4.00 7.64 13.26
N GLU A 63 -2.84 7.80 13.88
CA GLU A 63 -2.73 8.20 15.28
C GLU A 63 -3.34 9.60 15.54
N VAL A 64 -3.07 10.56 14.64
CA VAL A 64 -3.59 11.92 14.76
C VAL A 64 -5.11 11.97 14.56
N LEU A 65 -5.65 11.24 13.59
CA LEU A 65 -7.11 11.17 13.38
C LEU A 65 -7.84 10.66 14.62
N GLN A 66 -7.28 9.68 15.34
CA GLN A 66 -7.90 9.14 16.56
C GLN A 66 -8.02 10.17 17.71
N THR A 67 -7.39 11.34 17.61
CA THR A 67 -7.59 12.42 18.59
C THR A 67 -8.90 13.19 18.37
N VAL A 68 -9.51 13.06 17.18
CA VAL A 68 -10.70 13.84 16.78
C VAL A 68 -11.87 13.00 16.26
N VAL A 69 -11.62 11.73 15.91
CA VAL A 69 -12.65 10.77 15.46
C VAL A 69 -12.45 9.40 16.11
N SER A 70 -13.43 8.51 15.97
CA SER A 70 -13.28 7.12 16.42
C SER A 70 -12.20 6.37 15.64
N LYS A 71 -11.71 5.29 16.21
CA LYS A 71 -10.75 4.39 15.58
C LYS A 71 -11.26 3.86 14.24
N GLU A 72 -12.53 3.47 14.20
CA GLU A 72 -13.20 2.95 13.00
C GLU A 72 -13.29 4.01 11.91
N GLU A 73 -13.61 5.23 12.27
CA GLU A 73 -13.69 6.35 11.34
C GLU A 73 -12.31 6.75 10.80
N ALA A 74 -11.28 6.75 11.65
CA ALA A 74 -9.89 6.98 11.24
C ALA A 74 -9.44 5.94 10.20
N LEU A 75 -9.75 4.64 10.42
CA LEU A 75 -9.48 3.58 9.46
C LEU A 75 -10.23 3.77 8.14
N GLN A 76 -11.52 4.15 8.18
CA GLN A 76 -12.32 4.40 6.98
C GLN A 76 -11.74 5.55 6.15
N LEU A 77 -11.29 6.63 6.80
CA LEU A 77 -10.66 7.75 6.11
C LEU A 77 -9.38 7.34 5.40
N ILE A 78 -8.46 6.65 6.10
CA ILE A 78 -7.21 6.18 5.50
C ILE A 78 -7.47 5.16 4.39
N HIS A 79 -8.38 4.23 4.60
CA HIS A 79 -8.79 3.28 3.57
C HIS A 79 -9.33 4.01 2.34
N GLY A 80 -10.11 5.08 2.54
CA GLY A 80 -10.57 5.96 1.47
C GLY A 80 -9.41 6.61 0.68
N TYR A 81 -8.39 7.14 1.36
CA TYR A 81 -7.22 7.77 0.72
C TYR A 81 -6.43 6.77 -0.12
N VAL A 82 -6.13 5.60 0.47
CA VAL A 82 -5.36 4.55 -0.20
C VAL A 82 -6.14 4.01 -1.40
N ASN A 83 -7.42 3.75 -1.25
CA ASN A 83 -8.27 3.24 -2.33
C ASN A 83 -8.45 4.25 -3.47
N ALA A 84 -8.59 5.53 -3.17
CA ALA A 84 -8.66 6.57 -4.20
C ALA A 84 -7.37 6.62 -5.03
N HIS A 85 -6.22 6.43 -4.38
CA HIS A 85 -4.92 6.34 -5.06
C HIS A 85 -4.82 5.08 -5.92
N ALA A 86 -5.16 3.91 -5.39
CA ALA A 86 -5.15 2.64 -6.09
C ALA A 86 -6.05 2.66 -7.35
N ARG A 87 -7.25 3.25 -7.27
CA ARG A 87 -8.18 3.40 -8.40
C ARG A 87 -7.61 4.24 -9.54
N LYS A 88 -6.74 5.21 -9.26
CA LYS A 88 -6.05 5.97 -10.32
C LYS A 88 -5.14 5.05 -11.13
N TYR A 89 -4.36 4.20 -10.46
CA TYR A 89 -3.51 3.20 -11.12
C TYR A 89 -4.33 2.14 -11.85
N HIS A 90 -5.38 1.62 -11.24
CA HIS A 90 -6.31 0.70 -11.91
C HIS A 90 -6.83 1.29 -13.20
N THR A 91 -7.32 2.54 -13.17
CA THR A 91 -7.85 3.23 -14.35
C THR A 91 -6.77 3.41 -15.43
N LEU A 92 -5.55 3.78 -15.03
CA LEU A 92 -4.42 3.93 -15.95
C LEU A 92 -4.07 2.59 -16.61
N PHE A 93 -3.89 1.53 -15.81
CA PHE A 93 -3.56 0.21 -16.31
C PHE A 93 -4.65 -0.33 -17.24
N ARG A 94 -5.93 -0.22 -16.88
CA ARG A 94 -7.05 -0.60 -17.75
C ARG A 94 -7.04 0.11 -19.10
N ARG A 95 -6.66 1.40 -19.12
CA ARG A 95 -6.53 2.15 -20.38
C ARG A 95 -5.39 1.61 -21.25
N LEU A 96 -4.22 1.37 -20.64
CA LEU A 96 -3.06 0.83 -21.35
C LEU A 96 -3.32 -0.58 -21.87
N LEU A 97 -4.00 -1.42 -21.09
CA LEU A 97 -4.30 -2.81 -21.45
C LEU A 97 -5.38 -2.95 -22.54
N LYS A 98 -5.99 -1.86 -23.02
CA LYS A 98 -6.79 -1.86 -24.25
C LYS A 98 -5.94 -2.00 -25.51
N LEU A 99 -4.62 -1.74 -25.42
CA LEU A 99 -3.71 -1.98 -26.53
C LEU A 99 -3.60 -3.49 -26.80
N PRO A 100 -3.72 -3.92 -28.07
CA PRO A 100 -3.70 -5.34 -28.43
C PRO A 100 -2.46 -6.07 -27.90
N GLY A 101 -2.66 -7.18 -27.20
CA GLY A 101 -1.58 -8.03 -26.69
C GLY A 101 -0.83 -7.53 -25.46
N LEU A 102 -1.01 -6.28 -25.01
CA LEU A 102 -0.25 -5.73 -23.88
C LEU A 102 -0.53 -6.48 -22.56
N TYR A 103 -1.73 -7.04 -22.41
CA TYR A 103 -2.08 -7.83 -21.22
C TYR A 103 -1.19 -9.07 -21.02
N HIS A 104 -0.61 -9.64 -22.10
CA HIS A 104 0.35 -10.74 -21.99
C HIS A 104 1.64 -10.36 -21.28
N ALA A 105 2.02 -9.07 -21.30
CA ALA A 105 3.22 -8.60 -20.64
C ALA A 105 3.03 -8.37 -19.13
N MET A 106 1.77 -8.31 -18.64
CA MET A 106 1.48 -7.93 -17.26
C MET A 106 2.08 -8.84 -16.19
N PRO A 107 2.04 -10.20 -16.31
CA PRO A 107 2.69 -11.04 -15.30
C PRO A 107 4.20 -10.77 -15.21
N GLY A 108 4.88 -10.59 -16.35
CA GLY A 108 6.31 -10.26 -16.38
C GLY A 108 6.62 -8.87 -15.81
N ILE A 109 5.80 -7.87 -16.11
CA ILE A 109 5.93 -6.50 -15.56
C ILE A 109 5.72 -6.54 -14.05
N PHE A 110 4.71 -7.26 -13.58
CA PHE A 110 4.42 -7.41 -12.14
C PHE A 110 5.56 -8.14 -11.43
N ALA A 111 6.05 -9.27 -11.97
CA ALA A 111 7.18 -10.02 -11.42
C ALA A 111 8.45 -9.15 -11.31
N LYS A 112 8.75 -8.37 -12.35
CA LYS A 112 9.87 -7.44 -12.35
C LYS A 112 9.72 -6.36 -11.26
N GLY A 113 8.53 -5.76 -11.16
CA GLY A 113 8.24 -4.76 -10.14
C GLY A 113 8.37 -5.32 -8.71
N VAL A 114 7.93 -6.57 -8.49
CA VAL A 114 8.11 -7.27 -7.21
C VAL A 114 9.59 -7.47 -6.91
N ALA A 115 10.36 -7.98 -7.85
CA ALA A 115 11.79 -8.24 -7.67
C ALA A 115 12.59 -6.96 -7.37
N GLU A 116 12.24 -5.84 -8.02
CA GLU A 116 12.95 -4.57 -7.87
C GLU A 116 12.59 -3.83 -6.57
N LYS A 117 11.34 -3.90 -6.12
CA LYS A 117 10.85 -3.03 -5.03
C LYS A 117 10.54 -3.78 -3.74
N PHE A 118 10.25 -5.06 -3.80
CA PHE A 118 9.78 -5.86 -2.68
C PHE A 118 10.77 -6.97 -2.30
N GLY A 119 12.07 -6.66 -2.42
CA GLY A 119 13.15 -7.59 -2.09
C GLY A 119 13.54 -7.57 -0.61
N PRO A 120 14.49 -8.46 -0.22
CA PRO A 120 14.99 -8.57 1.16
C PRO A 120 15.61 -7.26 1.69
N ALA A 121 16.26 -6.48 0.85
CA ALA A 121 16.80 -5.17 1.23
C ALA A 121 15.73 -4.18 1.69
N ALA A 122 14.52 -4.29 1.14
CA ALA A 122 13.36 -3.52 1.57
C ALA A 122 12.56 -4.18 2.72
N GLY A 123 13.08 -5.25 3.34
CA GLY A 123 12.46 -5.94 4.45
C GLY A 123 11.35 -6.93 4.06
N PHE A 124 11.23 -7.26 2.78
CA PHE A 124 10.28 -8.28 2.33
C PHE A 124 10.95 -9.65 2.21
N ARG A 125 10.16 -10.70 2.43
CA ARG A 125 10.54 -12.08 2.15
C ARG A 125 9.37 -12.79 1.49
N TYR A 126 9.63 -13.41 0.35
CA TYR A 126 8.60 -14.14 -0.39
C TYR A 126 9.16 -15.44 -0.99
N LEU A 127 8.25 -16.38 -1.27
CA LEU A 127 8.52 -17.64 -1.93
C LEU A 127 7.79 -17.65 -3.29
N THR A 128 8.55 -17.72 -4.37
CA THR A 128 7.99 -17.83 -5.71
C THR A 128 7.61 -19.28 -6.01
N HIS A 129 6.37 -19.52 -6.41
CA HIS A 129 5.86 -20.82 -6.84
C HIS A 129 5.96 -20.99 -8.35
N GLU A 130 5.65 -19.93 -9.08
CA GLU A 130 5.69 -19.93 -10.54
C GLU A 130 6.02 -18.54 -11.06
N ALA A 131 6.95 -18.47 -12.03
CA ALA A 131 7.28 -17.24 -12.74
C ALA A 131 7.57 -17.56 -14.20
N THR A 132 6.58 -17.35 -15.05
CA THR A 132 6.65 -17.54 -16.50
C THR A 132 6.23 -16.26 -17.20
N LYS A 133 6.25 -16.23 -18.54
CA LYS A 133 5.72 -15.08 -19.28
C LYS A 133 4.22 -14.83 -19.06
N ASP A 134 3.45 -15.87 -18.75
CA ASP A 134 2.00 -15.82 -18.64
C ASP A 134 1.49 -15.91 -17.19
N VAL A 135 2.36 -16.24 -16.22
CA VAL A 135 1.97 -16.47 -14.81
C VAL A 135 3.06 -15.98 -13.87
N ILE A 136 2.65 -15.30 -12.84
CA ILE A 136 3.43 -15.09 -11.61
C ILE A 136 2.59 -15.49 -10.42
N ARG A 137 3.15 -16.36 -9.53
CA ARG A 137 2.55 -16.76 -8.26
C ARG A 137 3.63 -16.80 -7.19
N PHE A 138 3.36 -16.15 -6.05
CA PHE A 138 4.27 -16.16 -4.92
C PHE A 138 3.51 -15.90 -3.62
N ASP A 139 4.06 -16.39 -2.51
CA ASP A 139 3.61 -16.09 -1.16
C ASP A 139 4.53 -15.06 -0.52
N MET A 140 4.01 -13.90 -0.15
CA MET A 140 4.72 -12.93 0.66
C MET A 140 4.65 -13.37 2.13
N LEU A 141 5.78 -13.74 2.69
CA LEU A 141 5.92 -14.31 4.03
C LEU A 141 6.29 -13.27 5.10
N GLN A 142 6.86 -12.14 4.67
CA GLN A 142 7.21 -11.00 5.51
C GLN A 142 7.00 -9.70 4.76
N CYS A 143 6.41 -8.71 5.43
CA CYS A 143 6.05 -7.43 4.83
C CYS A 143 6.32 -6.30 5.83
N PRO A 144 7.14 -5.30 5.50
CA PRO A 144 7.46 -4.19 6.40
C PRO A 144 6.24 -3.34 6.77
N TYR A 145 5.21 -3.29 5.95
CA TYR A 145 3.94 -2.65 6.31
C TYR A 145 3.26 -3.35 7.49
N HIS A 146 3.22 -4.68 7.46
CA HIS A 146 2.67 -5.49 8.55
C HIS A 146 3.54 -5.37 9.80
N ASP A 147 4.85 -5.46 9.66
CA ASP A 147 5.80 -5.39 10.76
C ASP A 147 5.76 -4.01 11.44
N ALA A 148 5.71 -2.93 10.66
CA ALA A 148 5.58 -1.57 11.17
C ALA A 148 4.24 -1.34 11.88
N CYS A 149 3.12 -1.77 11.29
CA CYS A 149 1.81 -1.64 11.94
C CYS A 149 1.76 -2.39 13.29
N ARG A 150 2.45 -3.52 13.42
CA ARG A 150 2.58 -4.22 14.70
C ARG A 150 3.52 -3.49 15.66
N LYS A 151 4.69 -3.03 15.20
CA LYS A 151 5.66 -2.25 16.00
C LYS A 151 5.01 -1.03 16.64
N TYR A 152 4.16 -0.32 15.89
CA TYR A 152 3.50 0.91 16.35
C TYR A 152 2.06 0.68 16.86
N VAL A 153 1.72 -0.55 17.21
CA VAL A 153 0.47 -0.94 17.89
C VAL A 153 -0.80 -0.52 17.13
N CYS A 154 -0.75 -0.58 15.80
CA CYS A 154 -1.89 -0.31 14.92
C CYS A 154 -2.08 -1.43 13.84
N PRO A 155 -2.13 -2.74 14.23
CA PRO A 155 -2.15 -3.84 13.28
C PRO A 155 -3.34 -3.79 12.31
N GLU A 156 -4.47 -3.23 12.71
CA GLU A 156 -5.66 -3.05 11.88
C GLU A 156 -5.43 -2.12 10.68
N LEU A 157 -4.50 -1.15 10.81
CA LEU A 157 -4.13 -0.22 9.74
C LEU A 157 -3.52 -0.95 8.52
N CYS A 158 -2.83 -2.08 8.75
CA CYS A 158 -2.19 -2.85 7.69
C CYS A 158 -3.17 -3.23 6.57
N ARG A 159 -4.43 -3.54 6.90
CA ARG A 159 -5.47 -3.88 5.92
C ARG A 159 -5.71 -2.76 4.91
N CYS A 160 -5.62 -1.50 5.32
CA CYS A 160 -5.82 -0.36 4.41
C CYS A 160 -4.78 -0.38 3.28
N PHE A 161 -3.55 -0.77 3.57
CA PHE A 161 -2.50 -0.92 2.56
C PHE A 161 -2.69 -2.19 1.73
N CYS A 162 -3.03 -3.32 2.37
CA CYS A 162 -3.23 -4.59 1.67
C CYS A 162 -4.34 -4.50 0.62
N ASP A 163 -5.49 -3.92 0.96
CA ASP A 163 -6.66 -3.89 0.07
C ASP A 163 -6.41 -3.08 -1.21
N SER A 164 -5.38 -2.21 -1.23
CA SER A 164 -5.01 -1.44 -2.42
C SER A 164 -4.53 -2.29 -3.60
N ASP A 165 -3.93 -3.44 -3.32
CA ASP A 165 -3.46 -4.34 -4.39
C ASP A 165 -4.65 -4.94 -5.13
N ASP A 166 -5.67 -5.42 -4.41
CA ASP A 166 -6.88 -5.96 -5.03
C ASP A 166 -7.57 -4.90 -5.90
N ILE A 167 -7.68 -3.68 -5.39
CA ILE A 167 -8.26 -2.56 -6.15
C ILE A 167 -7.43 -2.23 -7.39
N THR A 168 -6.10 -2.33 -7.30
CA THR A 168 -5.21 -1.98 -8.41
C THR A 168 -5.23 -3.03 -9.52
N TYR A 169 -5.25 -4.32 -9.16
CA TYR A 169 -4.97 -5.39 -10.11
C TYR A 169 -6.19 -6.23 -10.51
N ASP A 170 -7.26 -6.28 -9.68
CA ASP A 170 -8.45 -7.05 -10.04
C ASP A 170 -9.24 -6.39 -11.16
N GLY A 171 -9.73 -7.21 -12.11
CA GLY A 171 -10.57 -6.75 -13.22
C GLY A 171 -9.87 -5.83 -14.23
N LEU A 172 -8.53 -5.83 -14.32
CA LEU A 172 -7.77 -5.01 -15.26
C LEU A 172 -8.08 -5.33 -16.72
N HIS A 173 -8.24 -6.60 -17.05
CA HIS A 173 -8.53 -7.08 -18.41
C HIS A 173 -9.26 -8.43 -18.35
N PRO A 174 -10.22 -8.72 -19.27
CA PRO A 174 -10.96 -9.99 -19.25
C PRO A 174 -10.11 -11.26 -19.35
N LYS A 175 -8.90 -11.14 -19.90
CA LYS A 175 -7.92 -12.24 -20.02
C LYS A 175 -6.83 -12.21 -18.94
N LEU A 176 -6.95 -11.39 -17.91
CA LEU A 176 -6.05 -11.38 -16.76
C LEU A 176 -6.83 -11.78 -15.52
N LEU A 177 -6.35 -12.78 -14.81
CA LEU A 177 -6.86 -13.21 -13.53
C LEU A 177 -5.93 -12.71 -12.43
N TRP A 178 -6.44 -11.86 -11.55
CA TRP A 178 -5.87 -11.56 -10.25
C TRP A 178 -6.33 -12.59 -9.24
N HIS A 179 -5.42 -13.10 -8.43
CA HIS A 179 -5.73 -14.04 -7.36
C HIS A 179 -5.02 -13.61 -6.09
N ARG A 180 -5.78 -13.41 -5.02
CA ARG A 180 -5.29 -13.24 -3.66
C ARG A 180 -6.41 -13.57 -2.68
N THR A 181 -6.24 -14.60 -1.86
CA THR A 181 -7.23 -15.03 -0.86
C THR A 181 -6.74 -14.78 0.57
N LYS A 182 -5.43 -14.69 0.77
CA LYS A 182 -4.79 -14.50 2.06
C LYS A 182 -4.02 -13.18 2.11
N THR A 183 -3.98 -12.55 3.29
CA THR A 183 -3.05 -11.44 3.57
C THR A 183 -2.55 -11.50 5.01
N LEU A 184 -1.30 -11.14 5.24
CA LEU A 184 -0.72 -10.97 6.58
C LEU A 184 -1.53 -9.98 7.42
N GLY A 185 -2.01 -8.89 6.80
CA GLY A 185 -2.85 -7.89 7.47
C GLY A 185 -4.22 -8.39 7.92
N ARG A 186 -4.66 -9.56 7.46
CA ARG A 186 -5.88 -10.25 7.92
C ARG A 186 -5.59 -11.41 8.87
N GLY A 187 -4.33 -11.56 9.31
CA GLY A 187 -3.91 -12.61 10.24
C GLY A 187 -3.60 -13.95 9.60
N ASN A 188 -3.45 -14.01 8.27
CA ASN A 188 -3.01 -15.20 7.59
C ASN A 188 -1.49 -15.37 7.69
N ASP A 189 -1.00 -16.54 7.30
CA ASP A 189 0.42 -16.93 7.30
C ASP A 189 1.25 -16.29 6.19
N CYS A 190 0.58 -15.84 5.11
CA CYS A 190 1.19 -15.17 3.96
C CYS A 190 0.19 -14.24 3.25
N CYS A 191 0.67 -13.51 2.23
CA CYS A 191 -0.18 -12.96 1.18
C CYS A 191 0.06 -13.77 -0.09
N ASP A 192 -0.96 -14.48 -0.57
CA ASP A 192 -0.91 -15.38 -1.72
C ASP A 192 -1.19 -14.63 -3.02
N PHE A 193 -0.17 -14.07 -3.61
CA PHE A 193 -0.28 -13.29 -4.85
C PHE A 193 -0.26 -14.17 -6.11
N GLY A 194 -1.18 -13.89 -7.03
CA GLY A 194 -1.20 -14.48 -8.36
C GLY A 194 -1.69 -13.50 -9.42
N LEU A 195 -0.98 -13.41 -10.55
CA LEU A 195 -1.43 -12.70 -11.75
C LEU A 195 -1.17 -13.58 -12.96
N MET A 196 -2.23 -13.93 -13.70
CA MET A 196 -2.18 -14.96 -14.73
C MET A 196 -2.92 -14.53 -15.98
N VAL A 197 -2.37 -14.89 -17.17
CA VAL A 197 -3.07 -14.78 -18.44
C VAL A 197 -4.00 -15.98 -18.60
N GLN A 198 -5.28 -15.72 -18.81
CA GLN A 198 -6.26 -16.76 -19.17
C GLN A 198 -6.14 -17.12 -20.65
N LYS A 199 -6.16 -18.41 -20.93
CA LYS A 199 -6.16 -18.96 -22.32
C LYS A 199 -7.52 -18.83 -22.98
#